data_2339ad7dc77cd63d6018e13aa098f31f
#
_entry.id   2339ad7dc77cd63d6018e13aa098f31f
#
_cell.length_a   1.000
_cell.length_b   1.000
_cell.length_c   1.000
_cell.angle_alpha   90.00
_cell.angle_beta   90.00
_cell.angle_gamma   90.00
#
_symmetry.space_group_name_H-M   'P 1'
#
loop_
_entity.id
_entity.type
_entity.pdbx_description
1 polymer ?
#
loop_
_entity_poly.entity_id
_entity_poly.type
_entity_poly.pdbx_seq_one_letter_code
_entity_poly.pdbx_strand_id
1 'polypeptide(L)'
;MSRFSEKYKNEVAPALMNKFAYKSVMQIPKCDKIVINVGASDARENSKVIDSIIDEITLIAGQKAVPTYARKSIANFKLREGMKIGVKVTLRGEKMYEFMDKLFSFALPRVRDFKGINPNGFDGRGNYALGLKEQLIFPEIEYDKVDKIRGMDITFVTTATTDEEAKELLTLMGAPFAK
;
A
#
# COMPACT_ATOMS: atom_id res chain seq x y z
N MET A 1 -19.20 -6.87 5.58
CA MET A 1 -18.51 -6.47 4.31
C MET A 1 -18.09 -5.01 4.43
N SER A 2 -16.88 -4.67 4.01
CA SER A 2 -16.42 -3.30 4.01
C SER A 2 -17.12 -2.49 2.92
N ARG A 3 -17.29 -1.17 3.13
CA ARG A 3 -17.89 -0.22 2.18
C ARG A 3 -17.27 -0.32 0.78
N PHE A 4 -15.95 -0.47 0.70
CA PHE A 4 -15.22 -0.59 -0.57
C PHE A 4 -15.40 -1.95 -1.24
N SER A 5 -15.62 -3.03 -0.50
CA SER A 5 -15.97 -4.34 -1.05
C SER A 5 -17.34 -4.30 -1.73
N GLU A 6 -18.33 -3.64 -1.11
CA GLU A 6 -19.65 -3.43 -1.69
C GLU A 6 -19.61 -2.50 -2.90
N LYS A 7 -18.87 -1.40 -2.82
CA LYS A 7 -18.64 -0.47 -3.94
C LYS A 7 -18.04 -1.19 -5.15
N TYR A 8 -17.03 -2.05 -4.92
CA TYR A 8 -16.44 -2.83 -6.01
C TYR A 8 -17.47 -3.69 -6.72
N LYS A 9 -18.31 -4.43 -5.97
CA LYS A 9 -19.29 -5.35 -6.54
C LYS A 9 -20.43 -4.64 -7.27
N ASN A 10 -20.94 -3.55 -6.68
CA ASN A 10 -22.16 -2.92 -7.14
C ASN A 10 -21.92 -1.85 -8.23
N GLU A 11 -20.77 -1.15 -8.18
CA GLU A 11 -20.49 0.00 -9.04
C GLU A 11 -19.30 -0.25 -9.97
N VAL A 12 -18.15 -0.67 -9.40
CA VAL A 12 -16.88 -0.71 -10.14
C VAL A 12 -16.84 -1.86 -11.15
N ALA A 13 -17.24 -3.06 -10.75
CA ALA A 13 -17.19 -4.23 -11.62
C ALA A 13 -18.13 -4.08 -12.85
N PRO A 14 -19.39 -3.63 -12.74
CA PRO A 14 -20.23 -3.35 -13.89
C PRO A 14 -19.69 -2.24 -14.79
N ALA A 15 -19.13 -1.16 -14.21
CA ALA A 15 -18.55 -0.06 -14.97
C ALA A 15 -17.34 -0.51 -15.81
N LEU A 16 -16.44 -1.31 -15.24
CA LEU A 16 -15.28 -1.89 -15.94
C LEU A 16 -15.72 -2.85 -17.04
N MET A 17 -16.73 -3.68 -16.78
CA MET A 17 -17.28 -4.60 -17.79
C MET A 17 -17.79 -3.86 -19.02
N ASN A 18 -18.52 -2.77 -18.83
CA ASN A 18 -19.04 -1.95 -19.91
C ASN A 18 -17.93 -1.20 -20.66
N LYS A 19 -16.94 -0.65 -19.94
CA LYS A 19 -15.88 0.17 -20.53
C LYS A 19 -14.93 -0.65 -21.40
N PHE A 20 -14.53 -1.83 -20.94
CA PHE A 20 -13.56 -2.69 -21.63
C PHE A 20 -14.21 -3.85 -22.39
N ALA A 21 -15.54 -3.94 -22.38
CA ALA A 21 -16.33 -4.96 -23.08
C ALA A 21 -15.83 -6.40 -22.84
N TYR A 22 -15.58 -6.75 -21.57
CA TYR A 22 -15.15 -8.11 -21.21
C TYR A 22 -16.20 -9.15 -21.56
N LYS A 23 -15.76 -10.32 -22.03
CA LYS A 23 -16.62 -11.44 -22.40
C LYS A 23 -17.14 -12.22 -21.20
N SER A 24 -16.44 -12.16 -20.07
CA SER A 24 -16.76 -12.90 -18.84
C SER A 24 -16.54 -12.04 -17.61
N VAL A 25 -17.40 -12.18 -16.61
CA VAL A 25 -17.26 -11.54 -15.29
C VAL A 25 -15.93 -11.89 -14.60
N MET A 26 -15.35 -13.06 -14.91
CA MET A 26 -14.06 -13.49 -14.36
C MET A 26 -12.86 -12.73 -14.93
N GLN A 27 -13.03 -12.03 -16.07
CA GLN A 27 -11.97 -11.19 -16.67
C GLN A 27 -11.88 -9.80 -16.04
N ILE A 28 -12.91 -9.38 -15.30
CA ILE A 28 -12.93 -8.05 -14.67
C ILE A 28 -11.75 -7.93 -13.70
N PRO A 29 -10.93 -6.89 -13.84
CA PRO A 29 -9.81 -6.68 -12.95
C PRO A 29 -10.28 -6.39 -11.52
N LYS A 30 -9.57 -6.97 -10.55
CA LYS A 30 -9.80 -6.77 -9.12
C LYS A 30 -8.49 -6.57 -8.38
N CYS A 31 -8.56 -5.94 -7.23
CA CYS A 31 -7.41 -5.87 -6.33
C CYS A 31 -7.22 -7.26 -5.68
N ASP A 32 -6.02 -7.83 -5.81
CA ASP A 32 -5.65 -9.13 -5.21
C ASP A 32 -5.10 -8.95 -3.80
N LYS A 33 -4.19 -8.00 -3.64
CA LYS A 33 -3.53 -7.68 -2.36
C LYS A 33 -2.98 -6.27 -2.36
N ILE A 34 -2.77 -5.75 -1.14
CA ILE A 34 -1.98 -4.55 -0.89
C ILE A 34 -0.78 -4.95 -0.06
N VAL A 35 0.40 -4.53 -0.48
CA VAL A 35 1.65 -4.75 0.26
C VAL A 35 2.14 -3.39 0.77
N ILE A 36 2.33 -3.29 2.08
CA ILE A 36 2.94 -2.13 2.72
C ILE A 36 4.36 -2.54 3.11
N ASN A 37 5.34 -1.74 2.74
CA ASN A 37 6.74 -1.97 3.05
C ASN A 37 7.38 -0.72 3.64
N VAL A 38 8.17 -0.89 4.68
CA VAL A 38 8.99 0.16 5.28
C VAL A 38 10.43 -0.29 5.31
N GLY A 39 11.32 0.45 4.64
CA GLY A 39 12.76 0.24 4.73
C GLY A 39 13.34 0.98 5.93
N ALA A 40 14.11 0.30 6.77
CA ALA A 40 14.72 0.85 7.96
C ALA A 40 16.25 0.70 7.90
N SER A 41 16.93 1.73 7.39
CA SER A 41 18.39 1.75 7.32
C SER A 41 19.05 1.82 8.70
N ASP A 42 18.40 2.46 9.66
CA ASP A 42 18.82 2.64 11.06
C ASP A 42 18.76 1.33 11.86
N ALA A 43 18.01 0.34 11.42
CA ALA A 43 17.92 -0.97 12.05
C ALA A 43 19.25 -1.74 12.12
N ARG A 44 20.23 -1.34 11.29
CA ARG A 44 21.58 -1.89 11.31
C ARG A 44 22.33 -1.56 12.60
N GLU A 45 22.08 -0.38 13.17
CA GLU A 45 22.72 0.10 14.40
C GLU A 45 21.88 -0.24 15.62
N ASN A 46 20.56 -0.19 15.51
CA ASN A 46 19.64 -0.46 16.59
C ASN A 46 18.47 -1.35 16.14
N SER A 47 18.52 -2.62 16.51
CA SER A 47 17.48 -3.60 16.15
C SER A 47 16.11 -3.32 16.81
N LYS A 48 16.05 -2.58 17.91
CA LYS A 48 14.79 -2.20 18.59
C LYS A 48 13.92 -1.29 17.72
N VAL A 49 14.52 -0.55 16.79
CA VAL A 49 13.81 0.29 15.83
C VAL A 49 12.82 -0.54 14.98
N ILE A 50 13.19 -1.76 14.63
CA ILE A 50 12.30 -2.65 13.86
C ILE A 50 11.05 -3.01 14.66
N ASP A 51 11.18 -3.23 15.96
CA ASP A 51 10.04 -3.61 16.79
C ASP A 51 9.05 -2.43 16.90
N SER A 52 9.53 -1.19 17.05
CA SER A 52 8.67 0.02 16.99
C SER A 52 7.96 0.15 15.64
N ILE A 53 8.66 -0.06 14.52
CA ILE A 53 8.05 -0.01 13.18
C ILE A 53 7.01 -1.12 13.00
N ILE A 54 7.24 -2.33 13.54
CA ILE A 54 6.26 -3.42 13.49
C ILE A 54 4.98 -3.01 14.21
N ASP A 55 5.09 -2.38 15.38
CA ASP A 55 3.93 -1.94 16.15
C ASP A 55 3.16 -0.84 15.40
N GLU A 56 3.85 0.17 14.87
CA GLU A 56 3.23 1.22 14.05
C GLU A 56 2.49 0.67 12.83
N ILE A 57 3.15 -0.19 12.04
CA ILE A 57 2.54 -0.77 10.84
C ILE A 57 1.42 -1.74 11.20
N THR A 58 1.51 -2.43 12.33
CA THR A 58 0.45 -3.30 12.82
C THR A 58 -0.81 -2.49 13.17
N LEU A 59 -0.67 -1.31 13.79
CA LEU A 59 -1.79 -0.40 14.07
C LEU A 59 -2.42 0.12 12.78
N ILE A 60 -1.60 0.59 11.83
CA ILE A 60 -2.07 1.10 10.53
C ILE A 60 -2.81 0.02 9.73
N ALA A 61 -2.24 -1.17 9.65
CA ALA A 61 -2.73 -2.24 8.79
C ALA A 61 -3.86 -3.08 9.43
N GLY A 62 -4.01 -3.03 10.76
CA GLY A 62 -4.92 -3.94 11.49
C GLY A 62 -4.51 -5.42 11.40
N GLN A 63 -3.25 -5.67 11.03
CA GLN A 63 -2.66 -7.00 10.91
C GLN A 63 -1.20 -6.96 11.30
N LYS A 64 -0.74 -7.96 12.07
CA LYS A 64 0.65 -8.03 12.52
C LYS A 64 1.63 -7.99 11.35
N ALA A 65 2.52 -6.99 11.36
CA ALA A 65 3.58 -6.85 10.39
C ALA A 65 4.73 -7.81 10.67
N VAL A 66 5.51 -8.14 9.65
CA VAL A 66 6.65 -9.06 9.77
C VAL A 66 7.94 -8.35 9.37
N PRO A 67 9.06 -8.61 10.06
CA PRO A 67 10.35 -8.07 9.68
C PRO A 67 10.84 -8.70 8.38
N THR A 68 11.57 -7.93 7.59
CA THR A 68 12.27 -8.39 6.39
C THR A 68 13.75 -8.50 6.67
N TYR A 69 14.38 -9.55 6.14
CA TYR A 69 15.77 -9.89 6.40
C TYR A 69 16.62 -9.72 5.15
N ALA A 70 17.88 -9.34 5.35
CA ALA A 70 18.88 -9.29 4.29
C ALA A 70 19.16 -10.69 3.75
N ARG A 71 19.14 -10.86 2.43
CA ARG A 71 19.39 -12.13 1.74
C ARG A 71 20.86 -12.36 1.43
N LYS A 72 21.67 -11.30 1.41
CA LYS A 72 23.11 -11.33 1.10
C LYS A 72 23.84 -10.33 1.99
N SER A 73 25.09 -10.64 2.31
CA SER A 73 26.00 -9.72 2.98
C SER A 73 26.58 -8.73 1.98
N ILE A 74 26.54 -7.44 2.30
CA ILE A 74 27.10 -6.34 1.46
C ILE A 74 27.96 -5.45 2.33
N ALA A 75 29.28 -5.52 2.14
CA ALA A 75 30.26 -4.82 2.99
C ALA A 75 30.09 -3.28 2.94
N ASN A 76 29.86 -2.71 1.75
CA ASN A 76 29.68 -1.27 1.57
C ASN A 76 28.50 -0.70 2.39
N PHE A 77 27.46 -1.51 2.60
CA PHE A 77 26.31 -1.11 3.41
C PHE A 77 26.39 -1.60 4.86
N LYS A 78 27.52 -2.20 5.28
CA LYS A 78 27.69 -2.82 6.60
C LYS A 78 26.57 -3.81 6.94
N LEU A 79 26.11 -4.54 5.93
CA LEU A 79 24.97 -5.44 6.00
C LEU A 79 25.46 -6.89 6.02
N ARG A 80 24.95 -7.68 6.95
CA ARG A 80 25.15 -9.13 7.02
C ARG A 80 23.88 -9.87 6.66
N GLU A 81 24.00 -11.03 6.05
CA GLU A 81 22.89 -11.93 5.81
C GLU A 81 22.16 -12.25 7.13
N GLY A 82 20.80 -12.28 7.08
CA GLY A 82 19.97 -12.49 8.25
C GLY A 82 19.70 -11.26 9.13
N MET A 83 20.31 -10.10 8.86
CA MET A 83 19.97 -8.87 9.58
C MET A 83 18.59 -8.37 9.20
N LYS A 84 17.82 -7.88 10.19
CA LYS A 84 16.55 -7.20 9.95
C LYS A 84 16.80 -5.85 9.27
N ILE A 85 16.16 -5.59 8.14
CA ILE A 85 16.38 -4.37 7.33
C ILE A 85 15.11 -3.57 7.04
N GLY A 86 13.96 -4.10 7.38
CA GLY A 86 12.68 -3.45 7.16
C GLY A 86 11.52 -4.25 7.71
N VAL A 87 10.33 -3.77 7.43
CA VAL A 87 9.06 -4.37 7.87
C VAL A 87 8.10 -4.39 6.69
N LYS A 88 7.33 -5.46 6.56
CA LYS A 88 6.27 -5.55 5.55
C LYS A 88 5.01 -6.16 6.12
N VAL A 89 3.88 -5.83 5.51
CA VAL A 89 2.60 -6.50 5.72
C VAL A 89 1.89 -6.68 4.38
N THR A 90 1.19 -7.79 4.23
CA THR A 90 0.38 -8.08 3.02
C THR A 90 -1.07 -8.21 3.44
N LEU A 91 -1.92 -7.34 2.91
CA LEU A 91 -3.35 -7.30 3.18
C LEU A 91 -4.12 -7.92 2.03
N ARG A 92 -5.14 -8.73 2.35
CA ARG A 92 -6.05 -9.38 1.39
C ARG A 92 -7.49 -9.34 1.92
N GLY A 93 -8.45 -9.54 1.01
CA GLY A 93 -9.87 -9.63 1.36
C GLY A 93 -10.41 -8.38 2.06
N GLU A 94 -11.18 -8.53 3.11
CA GLU A 94 -11.84 -7.42 3.83
C GLU A 94 -10.83 -6.39 4.37
N LYS A 95 -9.74 -6.85 5.00
CA LYS A 95 -8.70 -5.96 5.53
C LYS A 95 -8.04 -5.09 4.45
N MET A 96 -7.91 -5.62 3.25
CA MET A 96 -7.38 -4.88 2.10
C MET A 96 -8.33 -3.74 1.72
N TYR A 97 -9.64 -4.01 1.63
CA TYR A 97 -10.63 -2.99 1.28
C TYR A 97 -10.80 -1.95 2.39
N GLU A 98 -10.74 -2.34 3.66
CA GLU A 98 -10.75 -1.41 4.80
C GLU A 98 -9.53 -0.49 4.78
N PHE A 99 -8.36 -1.04 4.53
CA PHE A 99 -7.13 -0.24 4.39
C PHE A 99 -7.20 0.71 3.19
N MET A 100 -7.74 0.26 2.06
CA MET A 100 -7.93 1.10 0.87
C MET A 100 -8.87 2.28 1.15
N ASP A 101 -9.99 2.04 1.83
CA ASP A 101 -10.92 3.09 2.24
C ASP A 101 -10.25 4.09 3.17
N LYS A 102 -9.54 3.61 4.20
CA LYS A 102 -8.78 4.44 5.12
C LYS A 102 -7.74 5.30 4.39
N LEU A 103 -6.99 4.70 3.47
CA LEU A 103 -5.95 5.40 2.73
C LEU A 103 -6.54 6.53 1.86
N PHE A 104 -7.56 6.24 1.06
CA PHE A 104 -8.11 7.20 0.10
C PHE A 104 -8.98 8.26 0.76
N SER A 105 -9.78 7.87 1.76
CA SER A 105 -10.76 8.78 2.39
C SER A 105 -10.17 9.61 3.52
N PHE A 106 -9.17 9.10 4.25
CA PHE A 106 -8.68 9.75 5.46
C PHE A 106 -7.19 10.11 5.40
N ALA A 107 -6.31 9.19 4.97
CA ALA A 107 -4.87 9.40 5.06
C ALA A 107 -4.36 10.35 3.96
N LEU A 108 -4.69 10.12 2.69
CA LEU A 108 -4.21 10.94 1.58
C LEU A 108 -4.63 12.42 1.68
N PRO A 109 -5.86 12.79 2.07
CA PRO A 109 -6.23 14.19 2.25
C PRO A 109 -5.44 14.91 3.34
N ARG A 110 -4.83 14.18 4.28
CA ARG A 110 -3.98 14.73 5.35
C ARG A 110 -2.52 14.95 4.93
N VAL A 111 -2.13 14.48 3.75
CA VAL A 111 -0.78 14.73 3.21
C VAL A 111 -0.62 16.22 2.94
N ARG A 112 0.49 16.79 3.43
CA ARG A 112 0.82 18.19 3.21
C ARG A 112 0.96 18.49 1.72
N ASP A 113 0.31 19.57 1.25
CA ASP A 113 0.31 20.00 -0.16
C ASP A 113 -0.13 18.91 -1.16
N PHE A 114 -1.13 18.10 -0.77
CA PHE A 114 -1.61 17.01 -1.59
C PHE A 114 -2.26 17.52 -2.89
N LYS A 115 -1.68 17.12 -4.04
CA LYS A 115 -2.16 17.46 -5.38
C LYS A 115 -2.68 16.25 -6.18
N GLY A 116 -2.81 15.12 -5.52
CA GLY A 116 -3.13 13.83 -6.14
C GLY A 116 -1.94 12.88 -6.15
N ILE A 117 -2.24 11.59 -6.35
CA ILE A 117 -1.21 10.55 -6.48
C ILE A 117 -0.67 10.51 -7.92
N ASN A 118 0.58 10.08 -8.07
CA ASN A 118 1.25 10.04 -9.37
C ASN A 118 0.53 9.07 -10.33
N PRO A 119 0.03 9.53 -11.49
CA PRO A 119 -0.64 8.65 -12.46
C PRO A 119 0.30 7.68 -13.19
N ASN A 120 1.63 7.84 -13.07
CA ASN A 120 2.63 7.03 -13.76
C ASN A 120 3.32 6.00 -12.85
N GLY A 121 2.76 5.71 -11.68
CA GLY A 121 3.31 4.74 -10.71
C GLY A 121 2.99 3.28 -11.03
N PHE A 122 2.65 2.95 -12.28
CA PHE A 122 2.34 1.59 -12.73
C PHE A 122 3.60 0.87 -13.23
N ASP A 123 3.59 -0.46 -13.15
CA ASP A 123 4.73 -1.32 -13.51
C ASP A 123 4.67 -1.92 -14.93
N GLY A 124 3.71 -1.54 -15.76
CA GLY A 124 3.46 -2.11 -17.08
C GLY A 124 2.63 -3.41 -17.08
N ARG A 125 2.26 -3.91 -15.89
CA ARG A 125 1.48 -5.15 -15.70
C ARG A 125 0.25 -4.96 -14.82
N GLY A 126 -0.20 -3.72 -14.69
CA GLY A 126 -1.39 -3.40 -13.93
C GLY A 126 -1.21 -3.33 -12.40
N ASN A 127 0.00 -3.31 -11.88
CA ASN A 127 0.25 -3.04 -10.47
C ASN A 127 0.63 -1.56 -10.28
N TYR A 128 0.25 -0.99 -9.14
CA TYR A 128 0.50 0.40 -8.81
C TYR A 128 1.28 0.55 -7.52
N ALA A 129 2.33 1.37 -7.52
CA ALA A 129 3.13 1.67 -6.35
C ALA A 129 2.98 3.13 -5.94
N LEU A 130 2.69 3.36 -4.65
CA LEU A 130 2.55 4.65 -4.01
C LEU A 130 3.59 4.80 -2.90
N GLY A 131 4.48 5.78 -3.01
CA GLY A 131 5.39 6.17 -1.94
C GLY A 131 4.77 7.25 -1.06
N LEU A 132 4.72 7.01 0.24
CA LEU A 132 4.36 7.99 1.27
C LEU A 132 5.61 8.43 2.02
N LYS A 133 5.72 9.72 2.29
CA LYS A 133 6.89 10.29 2.99
C LYS A 133 6.81 10.17 4.49
N GLU A 134 5.60 10.13 5.05
CA GLU A 134 5.34 10.23 6.48
C GLU A 134 4.25 9.25 6.92
N GLN A 135 4.48 8.51 8.02
CA GLN A 135 3.47 7.66 8.63
C GLN A 135 2.41 8.42 9.44
N LEU A 136 2.69 9.68 9.77
CA LEU A 136 1.81 10.53 10.60
C LEU A 136 0.48 10.91 9.93
N ILE A 137 0.34 10.66 8.63
CA ILE A 137 -0.91 10.86 7.91
C ILE A 137 -2.03 9.91 8.38
N PHE A 138 -1.67 8.79 8.99
CA PHE A 138 -2.62 7.84 9.52
C PHE A 138 -3.09 8.25 10.91
N PRO A 139 -4.42 8.33 11.14
CA PRO A 139 -4.98 8.83 12.42
C PRO A 139 -4.67 7.93 13.62
N GLU A 140 -4.31 6.66 13.39
CA GLU A 140 -3.96 5.71 14.43
C GLU A 140 -2.59 5.96 15.06
N ILE A 141 -1.75 6.75 14.39
CA ILE A 141 -0.40 7.04 14.85
C ILE A 141 -0.40 8.33 15.66
N GLU A 142 -0.07 8.20 16.94
CA GLU A 142 0.11 9.32 17.85
C GLU A 142 1.53 9.90 17.69
N TYR A 143 1.62 11.22 17.47
CA TYR A 143 2.89 11.93 17.27
C TYR A 143 3.89 11.70 18.40
N ASP A 144 3.41 11.69 19.64
CA ASP A 144 4.25 11.56 20.85
C ASP A 144 4.89 10.17 21.00
N LYS A 145 4.40 9.16 20.30
CA LYS A 145 4.90 7.78 20.36
C LYS A 145 5.85 7.43 19.22
N VAL A 146 6.04 8.34 18.28
CA VAL A 146 6.87 8.11 17.06
C VAL A 146 8.30 8.55 17.34
N ASP A 147 9.23 7.59 17.26
CA ASP A 147 10.68 7.88 17.41
C ASP A 147 11.22 8.72 16.24
N LYS A 148 10.77 8.43 15.02
CA LYS A 148 11.24 9.07 13.80
C LYS A 148 10.20 9.03 12.69
N ILE A 149 10.07 10.12 11.95
CA ILE A 149 9.26 10.16 10.73
C ILE A 149 9.89 9.25 9.68
N ARG A 150 9.08 8.29 9.16
CA ARG A 150 9.49 7.33 8.14
C ARG A 150 8.49 7.29 7.01
N GLY A 151 9.04 7.14 5.81
CA GLY A 151 8.22 6.84 4.64
C GLY A 151 7.86 5.36 4.55
N MET A 152 6.88 5.08 3.71
CA MET A 152 6.47 3.72 3.39
C MET A 152 6.06 3.61 1.93
N ASP A 153 6.23 2.43 1.36
CA ASP A 153 5.78 2.08 0.03
C ASP A 153 4.51 1.22 0.14
N ILE A 154 3.47 1.61 -0.57
CA ILE A 154 2.20 0.89 -0.66
C ILE A 154 2.03 0.42 -2.09
N THR A 155 2.03 -0.90 -2.29
CA THR A 155 1.87 -1.50 -3.60
C THR A 155 0.51 -2.17 -3.71
N PHE A 156 -0.28 -1.74 -4.69
CA PHE A 156 -1.55 -2.34 -5.08
C PHE A 156 -1.27 -3.38 -6.17
N VAL A 157 -1.48 -4.64 -5.85
CA VAL A 157 -1.38 -5.73 -6.82
C VAL A 157 -2.76 -6.05 -7.31
N THR A 158 -2.96 -5.95 -8.63
CA THR A 158 -4.24 -6.20 -9.28
C THR A 158 -4.17 -7.41 -10.21
N THR A 159 -5.31 -7.87 -10.67
CA THR A 159 -5.41 -8.91 -11.70
C THR A 159 -5.55 -8.33 -13.10
N ALA A 160 -5.41 -7.00 -13.25
CA ALA A 160 -5.41 -6.34 -14.55
C ALA A 160 -4.23 -6.80 -15.39
N THR A 161 -4.42 -6.85 -16.71
CA THR A 161 -3.35 -7.21 -17.66
C THR A 161 -2.63 -5.98 -18.18
N THR A 162 -3.29 -4.82 -18.17
CA THR A 162 -2.75 -3.54 -18.63
C THR A 162 -2.83 -2.47 -17.53
N ASP A 163 -1.96 -1.47 -17.64
CA ASP A 163 -1.96 -0.33 -16.70
C ASP A 163 -3.23 0.53 -16.84
N GLU A 164 -3.82 0.59 -18.02
CA GLU A 164 -5.06 1.32 -18.27
C GLU A 164 -6.24 0.72 -17.50
N GLU A 165 -6.36 -0.61 -17.52
CA GLU A 165 -7.38 -1.33 -16.76
C GLU A 165 -7.20 -1.10 -15.24
N ALA A 166 -5.95 -1.19 -14.76
CA ALA A 166 -5.64 -0.98 -13.35
C ALA A 166 -5.88 0.47 -12.91
N LYS A 167 -5.53 1.44 -13.75
CA LYS A 167 -5.77 2.86 -13.49
C LYS A 167 -7.26 3.15 -13.37
N GLU A 168 -8.05 2.61 -14.28
CA GLU A 168 -9.50 2.77 -14.24
C GLU A 168 -10.11 2.10 -13.01
N LEU A 169 -9.67 0.87 -12.68
CA LEU A 169 -10.08 0.18 -11.46
C LEU A 169 -9.84 1.04 -10.23
N LEU A 170 -8.61 1.57 -10.05
CA LEU A 170 -8.26 2.39 -8.89
C LEU A 170 -9.02 3.73 -8.89
N THR A 171 -9.22 4.35 -10.05
CA THR A 171 -9.99 5.60 -10.20
C THR A 171 -11.44 5.41 -9.74
N LEU A 172 -12.10 4.36 -10.21
CA LEU A 172 -13.48 4.02 -9.81
C LEU A 172 -13.57 3.65 -8.33
N MET A 173 -12.53 3.02 -7.77
CA MET A 173 -12.43 2.79 -6.32
C MET A 173 -12.30 4.08 -5.52
N GLY A 174 -11.87 5.18 -6.13
CA GLY A 174 -11.75 6.49 -5.49
C GLY A 174 -10.31 6.97 -5.28
N ALA A 175 -9.34 6.38 -5.98
CA ALA A 175 -7.96 6.84 -5.94
C ALA A 175 -7.83 8.26 -6.55
N PRO A 176 -7.32 9.25 -5.81
CA PRO A 176 -7.23 10.63 -6.26
C PRO A 176 -5.97 10.86 -7.12
N PHE A 177 -5.98 10.42 -8.37
CA PHE A 177 -4.88 10.69 -9.29
C PHE A 177 -4.73 12.18 -9.61
N ALA A 178 -3.48 12.64 -9.71
CA ALA A 178 -3.19 13.97 -10.19
C ALA A 178 -3.64 14.12 -11.67
N LYS A 179 -4.19 15.30 -11.99
CA LYS A 179 -4.64 15.64 -13.35
C LYS A 179 -3.46 16.01 -14.23
#